data_8f92ecbfe0652e827cf9fa8bd73d917f
#
_entry.id   8f92ecbfe0652e827cf9fa8bd73d917f
#
_cell.length_a   1.000
_cell.length_b   1.000
_cell.length_c   1.000
_cell.angle_alpha   90.00
_cell.angle_beta   90.00
_cell.angle_gamma   90.00
#
_symmetry.space_group_name_H-M   'P 1'
#
loop_
_entity.id
_entity.type
_entity.pdbx_description
1 polymer ?
#
loop_
_entity_poly.entity_id
_entity_poly.type
_entity_poly.pdbx_seq_one_letter_code
_entity_poly.pdbx_strand_id
1 'polypeptide(L)'
;VIALDEQLCIELWVSLASLLRSYTATHGLNGNRQATIELGEKKILVRHGDDWFDLERCGAEVTWQREDGRQGRLEFTEHGRLRLLDPRSQNRDLGHPEEEEMDMAAERWARELMQ
;
A
#
# COMPACT_ATOMS: atom_id res chain seq x y z
N VAL A 1 6.26 -1.14 -24.75
CA VAL A 1 5.94 -0.98 -23.33
C VAL A 1 4.44 -0.90 -23.17
N ILE A 2 3.89 -1.76 -22.36
CA ILE A 2 2.46 -1.80 -22.12
C ILE A 2 2.17 -0.98 -20.87
N ALA A 3 1.45 0.13 -21.05
CA ALA A 3 0.97 0.89 -19.92
C ALA A 3 -0.24 0.16 -19.34
N LEU A 4 -0.36 0.19 -18.02
CA LEU A 4 -1.53 -0.39 -17.38
C LEU A 4 -2.78 0.40 -17.76
N ASP A 5 -3.85 -0.33 -18.02
CA ASP A 5 -5.14 0.25 -18.26
C ASP A 5 -5.61 1.01 -17.02
N GLU A 6 -6.19 2.19 -17.22
CA GLU A 6 -6.72 2.99 -16.12
C GLU A 6 -7.77 2.21 -15.33
N GLN A 7 -8.59 1.44 -16.00
CA GLN A 7 -9.60 0.61 -15.36
C GLN A 7 -8.94 -0.41 -14.41
N LEU A 8 -7.87 -1.05 -14.86
CA LEU A 8 -7.15 -2.01 -14.05
C LEU A 8 -6.51 -1.32 -12.83
N CYS A 9 -5.94 -0.15 -13.03
CA CYS A 9 -5.34 0.61 -11.93
C CYS A 9 -6.38 0.95 -10.86
N ILE A 10 -7.59 1.34 -11.26
CA ILE A 10 -8.68 1.63 -10.35
C ILE A 10 -9.09 0.39 -9.59
N GLU A 11 -9.21 -0.74 -10.27
CA GLU A 11 -9.57 -2.00 -9.63
C GLU A 11 -8.52 -2.44 -8.61
N LEU A 12 -7.25 -2.32 -8.96
CA LEU A 12 -6.17 -2.66 -8.05
C LEU A 12 -6.15 -1.72 -6.84
N TRP A 13 -6.42 -0.45 -7.06
CA TRP A 13 -6.49 0.55 -5.99
C TRP A 13 -7.58 0.22 -4.98
N VAL A 14 -8.77 -0.10 -5.49
CA VAL A 14 -9.91 -0.49 -4.63
C VAL A 14 -9.61 -1.79 -3.89
N SER A 15 -8.96 -2.74 -4.57
CA SER A 15 -8.57 -4.00 -3.95
C SER A 15 -7.58 -3.77 -2.81
N LEU A 16 -6.62 -2.88 -3.01
CA LEU A 16 -5.64 -2.56 -1.97
C LEU A 16 -6.33 -1.95 -0.75
N ALA A 17 -7.27 -1.03 -0.95
CA ALA A 17 -8.02 -0.44 0.15
C ALA A 17 -8.81 -1.50 0.92
N SER A 18 -9.42 -2.43 0.20
CA SER A 18 -10.19 -3.52 0.77
C SER A 18 -9.31 -4.44 1.63
N LEU A 19 -8.12 -4.77 1.14
CA LEU A 19 -7.17 -5.59 1.87
C LEU A 19 -6.69 -4.88 3.13
N LEU A 20 -6.39 -3.60 3.04
CA LEU A 20 -5.97 -2.81 4.19
C LEU A 20 -7.06 -2.78 5.26
N ARG A 21 -8.32 -2.62 4.84
CA ARG A 21 -9.45 -2.62 5.76
C ARG A 21 -9.56 -3.98 6.46
N SER A 22 -9.44 -5.06 5.72
CA SER A 22 -9.55 -6.41 6.29
C SER A 22 -8.45 -6.69 7.30
N TYR A 23 -7.21 -6.37 6.95
CA TYR A 23 -6.08 -6.67 7.82
C TYR A 23 -6.03 -5.76 9.04
N THR A 24 -6.40 -4.48 8.91
CA THR A 24 -6.43 -3.60 10.07
C THR A 24 -7.53 -4.05 11.04
N ALA A 25 -8.67 -4.52 10.52
CA ALA A 25 -9.73 -5.05 11.36
C ALA A 25 -9.24 -6.30 12.10
N THR A 26 -8.53 -7.19 11.40
CA THR A 26 -8.02 -8.42 12.00
C THR A 26 -7.02 -8.13 13.11
N HIS A 27 -6.09 -7.24 12.88
CA HIS A 27 -5.07 -6.90 13.87
C HIS A 27 -5.63 -6.07 15.01
N GLY A 28 -6.77 -5.43 14.82
CA GLY A 28 -7.43 -4.61 15.83
C GLY A 28 -8.41 -5.34 16.72
N LEU A 29 -8.63 -6.65 16.50
CA LEU A 29 -9.65 -7.40 17.23
C LEU A 29 -9.46 -7.41 18.74
N ASN A 30 -8.22 -7.40 19.20
CA ASN A 30 -7.90 -7.46 20.61
C ASN A 30 -7.60 -6.10 21.22
N GLY A 31 -7.71 -5.03 20.44
CA GLY A 31 -7.44 -3.69 20.90
C GLY A 31 -8.68 -2.88 21.13
N ASN A 32 -8.55 -1.82 21.93
CA ASN A 32 -9.64 -0.91 22.20
C ASN A 32 -9.78 0.15 21.10
N ARG A 33 -8.83 0.20 20.18
CA ARG A 33 -8.82 1.17 19.09
C ARG A 33 -8.98 0.47 17.77
N GLN A 34 -9.76 1.06 16.91
CA GLN A 34 -9.93 0.56 15.56
C GLN A 34 -9.31 1.52 14.58
N ALA A 35 -8.73 0.98 13.51
CA ALA A 35 -8.21 1.82 12.45
C ALA A 35 -9.36 2.39 11.62
N THR A 36 -9.17 3.61 11.14
CA THR A 36 -10.11 4.27 10.26
C THR A 36 -9.48 4.34 8.88
N ILE A 37 -10.24 3.97 7.85
CA ILE A 37 -9.76 4.02 6.47
C ILE A 37 -10.63 4.95 5.67
N GLU A 38 -9.99 5.95 5.04
CA GLU A 38 -10.66 6.87 4.14
C GLU A 38 -10.17 6.57 2.73
N LEU A 39 -11.08 6.19 1.85
CA LEU A 39 -10.78 5.87 0.47
C LEU A 39 -11.25 6.99 -0.44
N GLY A 40 -10.31 7.58 -1.18
CA GLY A 40 -10.60 8.53 -2.25
C GLY A 40 -10.15 7.97 -3.58
N GLU A 41 -10.40 8.71 -4.64
CA GLU A 41 -10.00 8.27 -5.98
C GLU A 41 -8.50 8.11 -6.13
N LYS A 42 -7.73 8.97 -5.45
CA LYS A 42 -6.27 8.98 -5.59
C LYS A 42 -5.56 8.89 -4.25
N LYS A 43 -6.30 8.72 -3.17
CA LYS A 43 -5.70 8.73 -1.85
C LYS A 43 -6.39 7.73 -0.92
N ILE A 44 -5.58 7.03 -0.15
CA ILE A 44 -6.07 6.15 0.92
C ILE A 44 -5.37 6.61 2.19
N LEU A 45 -6.13 6.92 3.21
CA LEU A 45 -5.58 7.32 4.51
C LEU A 45 -6.03 6.31 5.55
N VAL A 46 -5.07 5.72 6.25
CA VAL A 46 -5.33 4.76 7.32
C VAL A 46 -4.82 5.38 8.62
N ARG A 47 -5.68 5.47 9.61
CA ARG A 47 -5.32 6.04 10.92
C ARG A 47 -5.58 5.05 12.04
N HIS A 48 -4.68 5.05 13.01
CA HIS A 48 -4.82 4.25 14.21
C HIS A 48 -4.23 5.04 15.38
N GLY A 49 -5.09 5.70 16.14
CA GLY A 49 -4.63 6.60 17.20
C GLY A 49 -3.87 7.78 16.61
N ASP A 50 -2.65 7.97 17.06
CA ASP A 50 -1.78 9.03 16.55
C ASP A 50 -0.96 8.59 15.34
N ASP A 51 -1.02 7.31 15.02
CA ASP A 51 -0.30 6.77 13.88
C ASP A 51 -1.15 6.88 12.63
N TRP A 52 -0.50 7.13 11.51
CA TRP A 52 -1.21 7.16 10.23
C TRP A 52 -0.32 6.67 9.11
N PHE A 53 -0.98 6.27 8.03
CA PHE A 53 -0.35 5.74 6.85
C PHE A 53 -1.14 6.25 5.65
N ASP A 54 -0.48 6.91 4.73
CA ASP A 54 -1.12 7.60 3.61
C ASP A 54 -0.59 7.03 2.30
N LEU A 55 -1.50 6.72 1.39
CA LEU A 55 -1.16 6.27 0.04
C LEU A 55 -1.77 7.24 -0.95
N GLU A 56 -1.00 7.61 -1.96
CA GLU A 56 -1.46 8.51 -3.01
C GLU A 56 -1.13 7.90 -4.36
N ARG A 57 -2.13 7.82 -5.22
CA ARG A 57 -2.00 7.19 -6.54
C ARG A 57 -1.91 8.22 -7.64
N CYS A 58 -0.98 7.99 -8.57
CA CYS A 58 -0.89 8.75 -9.80
C CYS A 58 -0.71 7.74 -10.94
N GLY A 59 -1.79 7.43 -11.65
CA GLY A 59 -1.76 6.35 -12.64
C GLY A 59 -1.49 5.02 -11.95
N ALA A 60 -0.45 4.32 -12.37
CA ALA A 60 -0.04 3.06 -11.77
C ALA A 60 0.94 3.25 -10.62
N GLU A 61 1.44 4.46 -10.41
CA GLU A 61 2.41 4.74 -9.36
C GLU A 61 1.70 5.10 -8.05
N VAL A 62 2.20 4.58 -6.94
CA VAL A 62 1.67 4.85 -5.61
C VAL A 62 2.80 5.34 -4.72
N THR A 63 2.58 6.48 -4.08
CA THR A 63 3.50 7.04 -3.10
C THR A 63 2.93 6.80 -1.71
N TRP A 64 3.75 6.35 -0.77
CA TRP A 64 3.28 6.12 0.59
C TRP A 64 4.09 6.96 1.57
N GLN A 65 3.44 7.36 2.66
CA GLN A 65 4.06 8.12 3.75
C GLN A 65 3.53 7.63 5.08
N ARG A 66 4.35 7.76 6.12
CA ARG A 66 3.97 7.41 7.48
C ARG A 66 4.27 8.59 8.41
N GLU A 67 3.67 8.54 9.60
CA GLU A 67 3.79 9.60 10.61
C GLU A 67 5.23 9.79 11.09
N ASP A 68 6.05 8.75 10.99
CA ASP A 68 7.44 8.82 11.43
C ASP A 68 8.38 9.41 10.38
N GLY A 69 7.83 9.86 9.26
CA GLY A 69 8.62 10.47 8.18
C GLY A 69 9.10 9.49 7.13
N ARG A 70 8.87 8.21 7.30
CA ARG A 70 9.21 7.22 6.27
C ARG A 70 8.30 7.38 5.07
N GLN A 71 8.85 7.20 3.90
CA GLN A 71 8.10 7.31 2.66
C GLN A 71 8.75 6.46 1.58
N GLY A 72 8.00 6.18 0.54
CA GLY A 72 8.51 5.39 -0.57
C GLY A 72 7.55 5.43 -1.75
N ARG A 73 7.91 4.72 -2.81
CA ARG A 73 7.11 4.65 -4.02
C ARG A 73 6.96 3.22 -4.48
N LEU A 74 5.80 2.94 -5.02
CA LEU A 74 5.44 1.63 -5.54
C LEU A 74 4.76 1.81 -6.88
N GLU A 75 4.68 0.72 -7.63
CA GLU A 75 3.98 0.72 -8.90
C GLU A 75 3.17 -0.55 -9.02
N PHE A 76 1.92 -0.43 -9.48
CA PHE A 76 1.12 -1.60 -9.77
C PHE A 76 1.67 -2.29 -11.02
N THR A 77 1.69 -3.63 -11.00
CA THR A 77 2.08 -4.40 -12.17
C THR A 77 0.84 -4.97 -12.85
N GLU A 78 1.00 -5.43 -14.08
CA GLU A 78 -0.10 -6.05 -14.81
C GLU A 78 -0.58 -7.36 -14.17
N HIS A 79 0.22 -7.91 -13.27
CA HIS A 79 -0.13 -9.15 -12.55
C HIS A 79 -0.76 -8.86 -11.19
N GLY A 80 -1.07 -7.60 -10.89
CA GLY A 80 -1.68 -7.23 -9.62
C GLY A 80 -0.72 -7.21 -8.45
N ARG A 81 0.57 -7.07 -8.72
CA ARG A 81 1.60 -6.97 -7.70
C ARG A 81 2.06 -5.54 -7.53
N LEU A 82 2.81 -5.29 -6.48
CA LEU A 82 3.42 -4.00 -6.22
C LEU A 82 4.93 -4.11 -6.45
N ARG A 83 5.43 -3.25 -7.32
CA ARG A 83 6.85 -3.19 -7.60
C ARG A 83 7.46 -2.03 -6.83
N LEU A 84 8.50 -2.31 -6.08
CA LEU A 84 9.16 -1.27 -5.29
C LEU A 84 10.00 -0.39 -6.20
N LEU A 85 9.80 0.92 -6.09
CA LEU A 85 10.55 1.90 -6.89
C LEU A 85 11.62 2.61 -6.08
N ASP A 86 11.71 2.33 -4.77
CA ASP A 86 12.70 2.94 -3.91
C ASP A 86 14.09 2.40 -4.27
N PRO A 87 15.04 3.27 -4.66
CA PRO A 87 16.39 2.83 -5.02
C PRO A 87 17.10 2.07 -3.90
N ARG A 88 16.75 2.34 -2.66
CA ARG A 88 17.37 1.67 -1.52
C ARG A 88 16.92 0.23 -1.37
N SER A 89 15.73 -0.08 -1.88
CA SER A 89 15.16 -1.41 -1.79
C SER A 89 15.52 -2.29 -2.97
N GLN A 90 16.12 -1.73 -4.00
CA GLN A 90 16.48 -2.50 -5.18
C GLN A 90 17.66 -3.40 -4.90
N ASN A 91 17.50 -4.64 -5.28
CA ASN A 91 18.61 -5.59 -5.23
C ASN A 91 19.36 -5.49 -6.55
N ARG A 92 20.48 -4.81 -6.52
CA ARG A 92 21.28 -4.53 -7.71
C ARG A 92 21.85 -5.80 -8.34
N ASP A 93 22.07 -6.83 -7.53
CA ASP A 93 22.64 -8.06 -8.02
C ASP A 93 21.69 -8.80 -8.95
N LEU A 94 20.39 -8.59 -8.80
CA LEU A 94 19.39 -9.24 -9.62
C LEU A 94 19.02 -8.44 -10.86
N GLY A 95 19.38 -7.17 -10.89
CA GLY A 95 19.14 -6.33 -12.06
C GLY A 95 17.68 -5.99 -12.33
N HIS A 96 16.77 -6.27 -11.41
CA HIS A 96 15.37 -5.91 -11.57
C HIS A 96 14.76 -5.49 -10.24
N PRO A 97 13.70 -4.66 -10.28
CA PRO A 97 13.03 -4.22 -9.07
C PRO A 97 12.39 -5.38 -8.31
N GLU A 98 12.35 -5.25 -7.01
CA GLU A 98 11.67 -6.21 -6.16
C GLU A 98 10.16 -6.04 -6.28
N GLU A 99 9.44 -7.14 -6.37
CA GLU A 99 7.98 -7.16 -6.42
C GLU A 99 7.42 -7.88 -5.21
N GLU A 100 6.25 -7.43 -4.77
CA GLU A 100 5.57 -8.02 -3.63
C GLU A 100 4.09 -8.17 -3.98
N GLU A 101 3.48 -9.26 -3.52
CA GLU A 101 2.05 -9.42 -3.70
C GLU A 101 1.31 -8.38 -2.88
N MET A 102 0.24 -7.83 -3.47
CA MET A 102 -0.56 -6.79 -2.84
C MET A 102 -1.11 -7.23 -1.48
N ASP A 103 -1.53 -8.47 -1.40
CA ASP A 103 -2.06 -9.05 -0.18
C ASP A 103 -1.01 -9.03 0.94
N MET A 104 0.21 -9.42 0.64
CA MET A 104 1.29 -9.44 1.61
C MET A 104 1.70 -8.04 2.03
N ALA A 105 1.72 -7.11 1.09
CA ALA A 105 2.04 -5.72 1.40
C ALA A 105 1.01 -5.10 2.33
N ALA A 106 -0.26 -5.32 2.04
CA ALA A 106 -1.35 -4.79 2.86
C ALA A 106 -1.30 -5.36 4.28
N GLU A 107 -1.04 -6.66 4.41
CA GLU A 107 -0.93 -7.29 5.72
C GLU A 107 0.24 -6.72 6.51
N ARG A 108 1.39 -6.56 5.87
CA ARG A 108 2.56 -6.01 6.53
C ARG A 108 2.32 -4.59 7.01
N TRP A 109 1.74 -3.75 6.17
CA TRP A 109 1.45 -2.35 6.54
C TRP A 109 0.44 -2.28 7.68
N ALA A 110 -0.61 -3.10 7.63
CA ALA A 110 -1.60 -3.14 8.69
C ALA A 110 -0.97 -3.59 10.01
N ARG A 111 -0.15 -4.63 9.97
CA ARG A 111 0.52 -5.14 11.16
C ARG A 111 1.43 -4.09 11.79
N GLU A 112 2.21 -3.38 10.96
CA GLU A 112 3.11 -2.35 11.47
C GLU A 112 2.34 -1.19 12.10
N LEU A 113 1.23 -0.81 11.48
CA LEU A 113 0.42 0.31 11.98
C LEU A 113 -0.29 -0.04 13.28
N MET A 114 -0.75 -1.28 13.41
CA MET A 114 -1.56 -1.71 14.54
C MET A 114 -0.75 -2.24 15.72
N GLN A 115 0.55 -2.27 15.62
CA GLN A 115 1.42 -2.67 16.73
C GLN A 115 1.55 -1.58 17.78
#